data_e81dd8325b60ae0f81768e750aeef925
#
_entry.id   e81dd8325b60ae0f81768e750aeef925
#
_cell.length_a   1.000
_cell.length_b   1.000
_cell.length_c   1.000
_cell.angle_alpha   90.00
_cell.angle_beta   90.00
_cell.angle_gamma   90.00
#
_symmetry.space_group_name_H-M   'P 1'
#
loop_
_entity.id
_entity.type
_entity.pdbx_description
1 polymer ?
#
loop_
_entity_poly.entity_id
_entity_poly.type
_entity_poly.pdbx_seq_one_letter_code
_entity_poly.pdbx_strand_id
1 'polypeptide(L)'
;MVILKTIGLLGNPNCGKSTLFNRLTGANQRVGNWPGVTVERKSGSLTHAGERFEIIDLPGIYSLDQSAGGMDEAVARDYIAAGDCDLVINIVDASNLQRHLILTQQLLDSGLPVVIALNMLDVAERAGLSLDPAALSDALKVPVVPMIASRNVGVQDLLAVMGSSQKNDPAVIQSKRLSATGASSTETLAAAERRYHKAVAIGATVTRVSSVRHPPSEAIDRIVLNRWLG
;
A
#
# COMPACT_ATOMS: atom_id res chain seq x y z
N MET A 1 21.38 20.86 -9.84
CA MET A 1 20.16 21.19 -9.06
C MET A 1 19.59 19.88 -8.57
N VAL A 2 19.60 19.64 -7.26
CA VAL A 2 19.05 18.39 -6.70
C VAL A 2 17.52 18.51 -6.75
N ILE A 3 16.88 17.62 -7.48
CA ILE A 3 15.43 17.60 -7.63
C ILE A 3 14.86 16.92 -6.39
N LEU A 4 13.97 17.61 -5.67
CA LEU A 4 13.19 17.02 -4.59
C LEU A 4 11.97 16.34 -5.17
N LYS A 5 11.81 15.03 -4.93
CA LYS A 5 10.59 14.27 -5.28
C LYS A 5 9.75 14.04 -4.02
N THR A 6 8.48 14.31 -4.10
CA THR A 6 7.54 14.08 -3.00
C THR A 6 6.86 12.71 -3.17
N ILE A 7 6.95 11.88 -2.14
CA ILE A 7 6.42 10.50 -2.12
C ILE A 7 5.33 10.41 -1.06
N GLY A 8 4.11 10.04 -1.45
CA GLY A 8 3.04 9.71 -0.51
C GLY A 8 3.09 8.24 -0.09
N LEU A 9 3.17 7.94 1.21
CA LEU A 9 2.95 6.58 1.71
C LEU A 9 1.48 6.39 2.06
N LEU A 10 0.84 5.41 1.46
CA LEU A 10 -0.56 5.09 1.72
C LEU A 10 -0.76 3.58 1.85
N GLY A 11 -1.76 3.18 2.59
CA GLY A 11 -2.17 1.78 2.75
C GLY A 11 -3.24 1.64 3.81
N ASN A 12 -3.78 0.44 3.91
CA ASN A 12 -4.77 0.14 4.94
C ASN A 12 -4.15 0.21 6.35
N PRO A 13 -4.94 0.44 7.40
CA PRO A 13 -4.44 0.34 8.77
C PRO A 13 -3.76 -1.01 9.02
N ASN A 14 -2.67 -0.98 9.80
CA ASN A 14 -1.87 -2.14 10.20
C ASN A 14 -1.12 -2.89 9.08
N CYS A 15 -1.00 -2.33 7.88
CA CYS A 15 -0.22 -2.93 6.78
C CYS A 15 1.32 -2.79 6.93
N GLY A 16 1.78 -2.14 8.00
CA GLY A 16 3.21 -1.90 8.24
C GLY A 16 3.72 -0.55 7.72
N LYS A 17 2.81 0.40 7.42
CA LYS A 17 3.12 1.73 6.88
C LYS A 17 4.13 2.50 7.75
N SER A 18 3.88 2.66 9.04
CA SER A 18 4.79 3.36 9.96
C SER A 18 6.15 2.66 10.08
N THR A 19 6.18 1.33 9.98
CA THR A 19 7.43 0.57 9.96
C THR A 19 8.25 0.91 8.74
N LEU A 20 7.64 0.94 7.55
CA LEU A 20 8.32 1.31 6.32
C LEU A 20 8.76 2.78 6.34
N PHE A 21 7.88 3.68 6.79
CA PHE A 21 8.22 5.11 6.94
C PHE A 21 9.49 5.30 7.79
N ASN A 22 9.56 4.64 8.96
CA ASN A 22 10.72 4.71 9.84
C ASN A 22 11.98 4.12 9.21
N ARG A 23 11.85 3.06 8.39
CA ARG A 23 12.98 2.47 7.65
C ARG A 23 13.53 3.40 6.57
N LEU A 24 12.66 4.11 5.87
CA LEU A 24 13.04 5.02 4.80
C LEU A 24 13.65 6.32 5.34
N THR A 25 13.07 6.89 6.41
CA THR A 25 13.40 8.25 6.88
C THR A 25 14.39 8.26 8.06
N GLY A 26 14.51 7.18 8.81
CA GLY A 26 15.37 7.09 9.99
C GLY A 26 15.04 8.20 11.01
N ALA A 27 16.06 8.97 11.40
CA ALA A 27 15.94 10.11 12.33
C ALA A 27 15.48 11.41 11.66
N ASN A 28 15.37 11.44 10.32
CA ASN A 28 15.06 12.67 9.56
C ASN A 28 13.55 12.86 9.41
N GLN A 29 12.86 12.92 10.53
CA GLN A 29 11.39 13.03 10.57
C GLN A 29 10.96 14.39 11.12
N ARG A 30 9.81 14.85 10.64
CA ARG A 30 9.10 16.04 11.14
C ARG A 30 7.67 15.65 11.44
N VAL A 31 7.16 16.10 12.57
CA VAL A 31 5.79 15.88 13.01
C VAL A 31 5.11 17.24 13.11
N GLY A 32 3.90 17.34 12.61
CA GLY A 32 3.04 18.52 12.66
C GLY A 32 1.60 18.10 12.49
N ASN A 33 0.73 19.04 12.17
CA ASN A 33 -0.66 18.74 11.83
C ASN A 33 -0.92 19.06 10.35
N TRP A 34 -1.89 18.38 9.77
CA TRP A 34 -2.40 18.75 8.46
C TRP A 34 -3.07 20.13 8.54
N PRO A 35 -2.95 20.99 7.52
CA PRO A 35 -3.56 22.31 7.53
C PRO A 35 -5.06 22.27 7.82
N GLY A 36 -5.51 23.05 8.81
CA GLY A 36 -6.93 23.22 9.14
C GLY A 36 -7.58 22.06 9.91
N VAL A 37 -6.81 21.02 10.29
CA VAL A 37 -7.34 19.85 11.03
C VAL A 37 -6.40 19.42 12.14
N THR A 38 -6.91 18.64 13.10
CA THR A 38 -6.13 18.08 14.23
C THR A 38 -5.42 16.77 13.90
N VAL A 39 -5.46 16.34 12.65
CA VAL A 39 -4.82 15.10 12.18
C VAL A 39 -3.32 15.30 12.11
N GLU A 40 -2.56 14.35 12.67
CA GLU A 40 -1.10 14.38 12.66
C GLU A 40 -0.56 14.16 11.25
N ARG A 41 0.40 15.02 10.85
CA ARG A 41 1.18 14.89 9.61
C ARG A 41 2.61 14.52 9.95
N LYS A 42 3.06 13.37 9.46
CA LYS A 42 4.46 12.95 9.51
C LYS A 42 5.09 13.10 8.14
N SER A 43 6.24 13.72 8.09
CA SER A 43 7.08 13.74 6.89
C SER A 43 8.54 13.45 7.26
N GLY A 44 9.30 12.97 6.30
CA GLY A 44 10.71 12.70 6.49
C GLY A 44 11.47 12.80 5.19
N SER A 45 12.76 13.06 5.27
CA SER A 45 13.61 13.18 4.08
C SER A 45 14.62 12.06 4.03
N LEU A 46 14.88 11.59 2.81
CA LEU A 46 15.98 10.67 2.52
C LEU A 46 16.72 11.10 1.26
N THR A 47 17.98 10.67 1.15
CA THR A 47 18.76 10.83 -0.08
C THR A 47 19.20 9.44 -0.52
N HIS A 48 18.93 9.11 -1.78
CA HIS A 48 19.36 7.86 -2.39
C HIS A 48 19.84 8.10 -3.83
N ALA A 49 20.98 7.53 -4.20
CA ALA A 49 21.59 7.67 -5.52
C ALA A 49 21.72 9.15 -6.01
N GLY A 50 21.95 10.09 -5.09
CA GLY A 50 22.08 11.53 -5.42
C GLY A 50 20.74 12.27 -5.58
N GLU A 51 19.61 11.59 -5.50
CA GLU A 51 18.28 12.19 -5.49
C GLU A 51 17.78 12.42 -4.05
N ARG A 52 17.00 13.48 -3.85
CA ARG A 52 16.34 13.77 -2.56
C ARG A 52 14.86 13.47 -2.67
N PHE A 53 14.36 12.79 -1.64
CA PHE A 53 12.96 12.43 -1.51
C PHE A 53 12.40 13.03 -0.22
N GLU A 54 11.21 13.60 -0.28
CA GLU A 54 10.36 13.89 0.87
C GLU A 54 9.28 12.83 0.94
N ILE A 55 9.27 12.06 2.03
CA ILE A 55 8.28 11.01 2.27
C ILE A 55 7.21 11.58 3.19
N ILE A 56 5.96 11.50 2.78
CA ILE A 56 4.80 11.95 3.55
C ILE A 56 4.00 10.73 3.99
N ASP A 57 3.88 10.53 5.29
CA ASP A 57 3.06 9.47 5.88
C ASP A 57 1.60 9.89 5.89
N LEU A 58 0.80 9.33 4.98
CA LEU A 58 -0.63 9.58 4.93
C LEU A 58 -1.37 8.72 5.96
N PRO A 59 -2.50 9.20 6.51
CA PRO A 59 -3.35 8.37 7.35
C PRO A 59 -3.71 7.04 6.68
N GLY A 60 -3.77 5.97 7.48
CA GLY A 60 -4.19 4.65 6.98
C GLY A 60 -5.68 4.63 6.68
N ILE A 61 -6.06 4.23 5.47
CA ILE A 61 -7.44 4.23 5.01
C ILE A 61 -7.80 2.90 4.32
N TYR A 62 -9.08 2.58 4.30
CA TYR A 62 -9.57 1.40 3.59
C TYR A 62 -10.07 1.71 2.18
N SER A 63 -10.50 2.94 1.96
CA SER A 63 -11.09 3.39 0.69
C SER A 63 -10.87 4.89 0.48
N LEU A 64 -10.84 5.31 -0.77
CA LEU A 64 -10.86 6.72 -1.18
C LEU A 64 -12.29 7.26 -1.38
N ASP A 65 -13.31 6.48 -1.06
CA ASP A 65 -14.70 6.89 -1.23
C ASP A 65 -15.13 7.96 -0.24
N GLN A 66 -15.97 8.89 -0.70
CA GLN A 66 -16.44 10.01 0.13
C GLN A 66 -17.46 9.60 1.18
N SER A 67 -18.13 8.47 1.00
CA SER A 67 -19.24 8.02 1.86
C SER A 67 -18.79 7.33 3.14
N ALA A 68 -17.54 6.95 3.26
CA ALA A 68 -16.99 6.23 4.41
C ALA A 68 -15.79 6.99 4.96
N GLY A 69 -15.78 7.25 6.26
CA GLY A 69 -14.55 7.59 6.92
C GLY A 69 -14.59 8.83 7.81
N GLY A 70 -13.62 8.84 8.73
CA GLY A 70 -13.34 9.97 9.62
C GLY A 70 -12.53 11.06 8.95
N MET A 71 -12.09 12.01 9.77
CA MET A 71 -11.27 13.15 9.34
C MET A 71 -9.93 12.71 8.74
N ASP A 72 -9.34 11.62 9.24
CA ASP A 72 -8.09 11.04 8.75
C ASP A 72 -8.21 10.56 7.30
N GLU A 73 -9.32 9.89 6.97
CA GLU A 73 -9.57 9.40 5.61
C GLU A 73 -9.84 10.55 4.64
N ALA A 74 -10.51 11.61 5.10
CA ALA A 74 -10.71 12.82 4.31
C ALA A 74 -9.36 13.46 3.93
N VAL A 75 -8.44 13.58 4.89
CA VAL A 75 -7.09 14.13 4.65
C VAL A 75 -6.33 13.33 3.58
N ALA A 76 -6.32 12.00 3.70
CA ALA A 76 -5.62 11.16 2.72
C ALA A 76 -6.25 11.28 1.32
N ARG A 77 -7.57 11.29 1.24
CA ARG A 77 -8.32 11.45 0.00
C ARG A 77 -8.05 12.79 -0.68
N ASP A 78 -8.13 13.88 0.09
CA ASP A 78 -7.90 15.23 -0.42
C ASP A 78 -6.45 15.39 -0.91
N TYR A 79 -5.48 14.82 -0.20
CA TYR A 79 -4.08 14.81 -0.63
C TYR A 79 -3.88 14.06 -1.95
N ILE A 80 -4.48 12.89 -2.10
CA ILE A 80 -4.43 12.11 -3.35
C ILE A 80 -5.15 12.86 -4.48
N ALA A 81 -6.31 13.45 -4.20
CA ALA A 81 -7.07 14.23 -5.17
C ALA A 81 -6.32 15.50 -5.61
N ALA A 82 -5.64 16.20 -4.70
CA ALA A 82 -4.79 17.34 -5.02
C ALA A 82 -3.59 16.94 -5.89
N GLY A 83 -3.06 15.71 -5.73
CA GLY A 83 -1.91 15.18 -6.43
C GLY A 83 -0.61 15.88 -6.09
N ASP A 84 -0.48 16.20 -4.84
CA ASP A 84 0.69 16.91 -4.29
C ASP A 84 1.90 15.98 -4.11
N CYS A 85 1.92 14.82 -4.80
CA CYS A 85 3.05 13.89 -4.79
C CYS A 85 3.43 13.43 -6.20
N ASP A 86 4.72 13.17 -6.39
CA ASP A 86 5.28 12.66 -7.63
C ASP A 86 5.06 11.14 -7.79
N LEU A 87 4.90 10.43 -6.66
CA LEU A 87 4.72 9.00 -6.59
C LEU A 87 3.95 8.61 -5.33
N VAL A 88 3.07 7.63 -5.42
CA VAL A 88 2.43 6.98 -4.28
C VAL A 88 3.04 5.61 -4.06
N ILE A 89 3.54 5.33 -2.86
CA ILE A 89 3.86 3.97 -2.42
C ILE A 89 2.65 3.43 -1.70
N ASN A 90 1.97 2.49 -2.32
CA ASN A 90 0.84 1.78 -1.73
C ASN A 90 1.34 0.54 -0.99
N ILE A 91 1.23 0.52 0.33
CA ILE A 91 1.66 -0.59 1.16
C ILE A 91 0.51 -1.57 1.29
N VAL A 92 0.75 -2.80 0.83
CA VAL A 92 -0.22 -3.89 0.75
C VAL A 92 0.22 -5.03 1.65
N ASP A 93 -0.65 -5.49 2.54
CA ASP A 93 -0.43 -6.67 3.36
C ASP A 93 -0.68 -7.94 2.52
N ALA A 94 0.38 -8.71 2.30
CA ALA A 94 0.35 -9.94 1.53
C ALA A 94 -0.59 -11.01 2.12
N SER A 95 -0.78 -11.01 3.45
CA SER A 95 -1.67 -11.97 4.11
C SER A 95 -3.16 -11.65 3.92
N ASN A 96 -3.48 -10.40 3.52
CA ASN A 96 -4.84 -9.91 3.30
C ASN A 96 -4.99 -9.23 1.93
N LEU A 97 -4.34 -9.79 0.91
CA LEU A 97 -4.17 -9.17 -0.41
C LEU A 97 -5.49 -8.63 -1.00
N GLN A 98 -6.54 -9.44 -1.06
CA GLN A 98 -7.81 -9.07 -1.70
C GLN A 98 -8.41 -7.79 -1.11
N ARG A 99 -8.38 -7.65 0.22
CA ARG A 99 -8.89 -6.48 0.93
C ARG A 99 -8.10 -5.22 0.57
N HIS A 100 -6.78 -5.34 0.48
CA HIS A 100 -5.89 -4.22 0.19
C HIS A 100 -5.94 -3.80 -1.28
N LEU A 101 -6.23 -4.73 -2.19
CA LEU A 101 -6.36 -4.44 -3.62
C LEU A 101 -7.53 -3.50 -3.96
N ILE A 102 -8.53 -3.36 -3.09
CA ILE A 102 -9.63 -2.40 -3.29
C ILE A 102 -9.08 -0.97 -3.30
N LEU A 103 -8.33 -0.59 -2.27
CA LEU A 103 -7.66 0.72 -2.21
C LEU A 103 -6.63 0.88 -3.34
N THR A 104 -5.88 -0.19 -3.64
CA THR A 104 -4.92 -0.19 -4.76
C THR A 104 -5.59 0.20 -6.08
N GLN A 105 -6.74 -0.37 -6.38
CA GLN A 105 -7.46 -0.06 -7.63
C GLN A 105 -7.94 1.38 -7.66
N GLN A 106 -8.44 1.91 -6.55
CA GLN A 106 -8.82 3.32 -6.46
C GLN A 106 -7.64 4.26 -6.69
N LEU A 107 -6.45 3.91 -6.14
CA LEU A 107 -5.22 4.66 -6.42
C LEU A 107 -4.81 4.61 -7.88
N LEU A 108 -4.92 3.45 -8.53
CA LEU A 108 -4.64 3.32 -9.96
C LEU A 108 -5.61 4.16 -10.81
N ASP A 109 -6.88 4.21 -10.41
CA ASP A 109 -7.91 5.02 -11.07
C ASP A 109 -7.65 6.55 -10.90
N SER A 110 -6.94 6.98 -9.84
CA SER A 110 -6.58 8.39 -9.64
C SER A 110 -5.61 8.94 -10.69
N GLY A 111 -4.94 8.06 -11.44
CA GLY A 111 -3.95 8.42 -12.45
C GLY A 111 -2.58 8.84 -11.90
N LEU A 112 -2.38 8.81 -10.58
CA LEU A 112 -1.07 9.04 -9.98
C LEU A 112 -0.13 7.85 -10.27
N PRO A 113 1.17 8.09 -10.35
CA PRO A 113 2.15 7.01 -10.36
C PRO A 113 2.08 6.22 -9.05
N VAL A 114 1.98 4.90 -9.15
CA VAL A 114 1.89 4.01 -7.99
C VAL A 114 2.98 2.94 -8.06
N VAL A 115 3.61 2.68 -6.93
CA VAL A 115 4.43 1.50 -6.68
C VAL A 115 3.81 0.73 -5.52
N ILE A 116 3.72 -0.58 -5.63
CA ILE A 116 3.20 -1.43 -4.57
C ILE A 116 4.35 -1.98 -3.74
N ALA A 117 4.32 -1.69 -2.45
CA ALA A 117 5.15 -2.33 -1.44
C ALA A 117 4.37 -3.53 -0.88
N LEU A 118 4.59 -4.74 -1.42
CA LEU A 118 3.93 -5.97 -0.98
C LEU A 118 4.60 -6.48 0.29
N ASN A 119 4.09 -6.04 1.42
CA ASN A 119 4.66 -6.25 2.74
C ASN A 119 4.08 -7.47 3.45
N MET A 120 4.69 -7.87 4.57
CA MET A 120 4.24 -8.99 5.41
C MET A 120 4.25 -10.36 4.70
N LEU A 121 5.18 -10.57 3.76
CA LEU A 121 5.32 -11.84 3.07
C LEU A 121 5.60 -12.99 4.03
N ASP A 122 6.33 -12.75 5.11
CA ASP A 122 6.59 -13.74 6.16
C ASP A 122 5.34 -14.10 6.97
N VAL A 123 4.37 -13.20 7.06
CA VAL A 123 3.06 -13.48 7.68
C VAL A 123 2.21 -14.33 6.74
N ALA A 124 2.17 -13.95 5.46
CA ALA A 124 1.46 -14.72 4.43
C ALA A 124 2.01 -16.16 4.33
N GLU A 125 3.33 -16.31 4.29
CA GLU A 125 3.99 -17.62 4.22
C GLU A 125 3.66 -18.49 5.45
N ARG A 126 3.68 -17.93 6.67
CA ARG A 126 3.25 -18.63 7.88
C ARG A 126 1.78 -19.04 7.86
N ALA A 127 0.94 -18.28 7.17
CA ALA A 127 -0.46 -18.61 6.93
C ALA A 127 -0.66 -19.62 5.79
N GLY A 128 0.43 -20.15 5.20
CA GLY A 128 0.36 -21.09 4.08
C GLY A 128 0.01 -20.43 2.74
N LEU A 129 0.18 -19.12 2.63
CA LEU A 129 -0.05 -18.37 1.39
C LEU A 129 1.29 -18.13 0.69
N SER A 130 1.37 -18.48 -0.58
CA SER A 130 2.48 -18.10 -1.47
C SER A 130 1.95 -17.15 -2.52
N LEU A 131 2.56 -15.97 -2.62
CA LEU A 131 2.17 -14.96 -3.60
C LEU A 131 3.21 -14.87 -4.70
N ASP A 132 2.77 -14.55 -5.91
CA ASP A 132 3.62 -14.26 -7.06
C ASP A 132 3.64 -12.73 -7.32
N PRO A 133 4.69 -12.00 -6.87
CA PRO A 133 4.78 -10.56 -7.05
C PRO A 133 4.89 -10.15 -8.53
N ALA A 134 5.48 -10.99 -9.38
CA ALA A 134 5.61 -10.69 -10.80
C ALA A 134 4.24 -10.78 -11.49
N ALA A 135 3.49 -11.84 -11.22
CA ALA A 135 2.11 -11.97 -11.71
C ALA A 135 1.20 -10.83 -11.21
N LEU A 136 1.40 -10.37 -9.96
CA LEU A 136 0.67 -9.22 -9.41
C LEU A 136 1.04 -7.93 -10.15
N SER A 137 2.33 -7.70 -10.43
CA SER A 137 2.81 -6.56 -11.20
C SER A 137 2.22 -6.56 -12.62
N ASP A 138 2.18 -7.72 -13.26
CA ASP A 138 1.60 -7.88 -14.60
C ASP A 138 0.08 -7.63 -14.61
N ALA A 139 -0.62 -8.10 -13.58
CA ALA A 139 -2.07 -7.90 -13.46
C ALA A 139 -2.46 -6.44 -13.21
N LEU A 140 -1.67 -5.70 -12.43
CA LEU A 140 -1.93 -4.32 -12.04
C LEU A 140 -1.24 -3.28 -12.95
N LYS A 141 -0.24 -3.72 -13.75
CA LYS A 141 0.56 -2.85 -14.65
C LYS A 141 1.34 -1.76 -13.91
N VAL A 142 1.76 -2.06 -12.69
CA VAL A 142 2.62 -1.20 -11.87
C VAL A 142 3.69 -2.04 -11.17
N PRO A 143 4.84 -1.44 -10.81
CA PRO A 143 5.88 -2.14 -10.08
C PRO A 143 5.36 -2.67 -8.75
N VAL A 144 5.68 -3.92 -8.45
CA VAL A 144 5.42 -4.57 -7.16
C VAL A 144 6.74 -4.99 -6.54
N VAL A 145 7.04 -4.46 -5.36
CA VAL A 145 8.26 -4.76 -4.62
C VAL A 145 7.90 -5.67 -3.44
N PRO A 146 8.35 -6.93 -3.45
CA PRO A 146 8.16 -7.84 -2.32
C PRO A 146 9.01 -7.41 -1.14
N MET A 147 8.42 -7.39 0.09
CA MET A 147 9.16 -6.92 1.26
C MET A 147 8.68 -7.51 2.59
N ILE A 148 9.60 -7.39 3.56
CA ILE A 148 9.34 -7.59 4.99
C ILE A 148 9.93 -6.37 5.71
N ALA A 149 9.15 -5.29 5.81
CA ALA A 149 9.62 -4.00 6.32
C ALA A 149 10.21 -4.09 7.74
N SER A 150 9.65 -4.95 8.59
CA SER A 150 10.17 -5.20 9.96
C SER A 150 11.61 -5.74 9.97
N ARG A 151 11.99 -6.49 8.93
CA ARG A 151 13.32 -7.09 8.78
C ARG A 151 14.21 -6.35 7.77
N ASN A 152 13.79 -5.20 7.27
CA ASN A 152 14.51 -4.42 6.26
C ASN A 152 14.73 -5.16 4.92
N VAL A 153 13.91 -6.19 4.62
CA VAL A 153 13.95 -6.93 3.35
C VAL A 153 13.16 -6.17 2.31
N GLY A 154 13.70 -6.03 1.09
CA GLY A 154 13.06 -5.35 -0.04
C GLY A 154 13.14 -3.81 -0.02
N VAL A 155 13.68 -3.20 1.04
CA VAL A 155 13.77 -1.73 1.15
C VAL A 155 14.70 -1.15 0.11
N GLN A 156 15.83 -1.80 -0.20
CA GLN A 156 16.76 -1.34 -1.23
C GLN A 156 16.15 -1.45 -2.64
N ASP A 157 15.38 -2.51 -2.90
CA ASP A 157 14.68 -2.68 -4.17
C ASP A 157 13.61 -1.60 -4.35
N LEU A 158 12.90 -1.24 -3.26
CA LEU A 158 11.95 -0.14 -3.26
C LEU A 158 12.63 1.20 -3.59
N LEU A 159 13.77 1.48 -2.98
CA LEU A 159 14.56 2.69 -3.24
C LEU A 159 15.04 2.74 -4.71
N ALA A 160 15.47 1.62 -5.28
CA ALA A 160 15.85 1.54 -6.69
C ALA A 160 14.66 1.84 -7.62
N VAL A 161 13.48 1.32 -7.32
CA VAL A 161 12.26 1.59 -8.09
C VAL A 161 11.84 3.06 -7.96
N MET A 162 11.93 3.66 -6.76
CA MET A 162 11.65 5.08 -6.54
C MET A 162 12.58 5.97 -7.38
N GLY A 163 13.88 5.65 -7.46
CA GLY A 163 14.86 6.40 -8.25
C GLY A 163 14.63 6.27 -9.76
N SER A 164 14.24 5.08 -10.23
CA SER A 164 13.96 4.83 -11.65
C SER A 164 12.62 5.40 -12.12
N SER A 165 11.71 5.72 -11.21
CA SER A 165 10.42 6.34 -11.53
C SER A 165 10.68 7.71 -12.15
N GLN A 166 10.53 7.81 -13.46
CA GLN A 166 10.67 9.07 -14.18
C GLN A 166 9.62 10.06 -13.65
N LYS A 167 10.01 11.35 -13.56
CA LYS A 167 9.01 12.40 -13.40
C LYS A 167 8.00 12.25 -14.53
N ASN A 168 6.81 11.85 -14.18
CA ASN A 168 5.74 11.92 -15.16
C ASN A 168 5.57 13.40 -15.54
N ASP A 169 5.43 13.66 -16.83
CA ASP A 169 5.13 14.99 -17.33
C ASP A 169 3.85 15.48 -16.62
N PRO A 170 3.92 16.63 -15.91
CA PRO A 170 2.75 17.20 -15.25
C PRO A 170 1.52 17.29 -16.17
N ALA A 171 1.72 17.50 -17.48
CA ALA A 171 0.66 17.51 -18.47
C ALA A 171 -0.02 16.15 -18.64
N VAL A 172 0.73 15.05 -18.55
CA VAL A 172 0.19 13.68 -18.66
C VAL A 172 -0.59 13.31 -17.39
N ILE A 173 -0.09 13.70 -16.22
CA ILE A 173 -0.82 13.54 -14.95
C ILE A 173 -2.13 14.32 -15.02
N GLN A 174 -2.06 15.59 -15.45
CA GLN A 174 -3.22 16.47 -15.52
C GLN A 174 -4.26 15.99 -16.55
N SER A 175 -3.84 15.47 -17.71
CA SER A 175 -4.77 14.91 -18.70
C SER A 175 -5.46 13.63 -18.20
N LYS A 176 -4.75 12.74 -17.51
CA LYS A 176 -5.33 11.56 -16.88
C LYS A 176 -6.29 11.94 -15.74
N ARG A 177 -5.97 12.99 -14.98
CA ARG A 177 -6.82 13.52 -13.92
C ARG A 177 -8.11 14.13 -14.46
N LEU A 178 -8.04 14.92 -15.53
CA LEU A 178 -9.23 15.49 -16.19
C LEU A 178 -10.17 14.40 -16.70
N SER A 179 -9.64 13.26 -17.17
CA SER A 179 -10.46 12.11 -17.54
C SER A 179 -11.03 11.35 -16.33
N ALA A 180 -10.37 11.37 -15.18
CA ALA A 180 -10.85 10.75 -13.94
C ALA A 180 -11.86 11.63 -13.17
N THR A 181 -11.74 12.97 -13.24
CA THR A 181 -12.62 13.93 -12.54
C THR A 181 -14.03 14.01 -13.15
N GLY A 182 -14.25 13.44 -14.33
CA GLY A 182 -15.57 13.28 -14.92
C GLY A 182 -16.42 12.16 -14.30
N ALA A 183 -15.86 11.32 -13.44
CA ALA A 183 -16.61 10.34 -12.67
C ALA A 183 -17.15 11.01 -11.40
N SER A 184 -18.47 11.15 -11.33
CA SER A 184 -19.24 11.70 -10.20
C SER A 184 -18.66 11.31 -8.84
N SER A 185 -18.61 12.27 -7.92
CA SER A 185 -18.09 12.20 -6.56
C SER A 185 -18.81 11.20 -5.62
N THR A 186 -19.73 10.43 -6.11
CA THR A 186 -20.35 9.29 -5.44
C THR A 186 -20.00 8.02 -6.20
N GLU A 187 -19.17 7.15 -5.59
CA GLU A 187 -18.97 5.83 -6.16
C GLU A 187 -20.34 5.13 -6.28
N THR A 188 -20.70 4.77 -7.50
CA THR A 188 -21.89 3.95 -7.70
C THR A 188 -21.63 2.55 -7.12
N LEU A 189 -22.63 1.94 -6.49
CA LEU A 189 -22.54 0.56 -5.96
C LEU A 189 -21.94 -0.40 -7.00
N ALA A 190 -22.30 -0.23 -8.26
CA ALA A 190 -21.75 -1.01 -9.37
C ALA A 190 -20.24 -0.81 -9.61
N ALA A 191 -19.67 0.36 -9.26
CA ALA A 191 -18.23 0.59 -9.37
C ALA A 191 -17.48 -0.11 -8.22
N ALA A 192 -18.02 -0.04 -7.00
CA ALA A 192 -17.48 -0.75 -5.84
C ALA A 192 -17.51 -2.27 -6.04
N GLU A 193 -18.62 -2.81 -6.55
CA GLU A 193 -18.74 -4.24 -6.90
C GLU A 193 -17.71 -4.66 -7.95
N ARG A 194 -17.53 -3.89 -9.01
CA ARG A 194 -16.53 -4.17 -10.06
C ARG A 194 -15.11 -4.23 -9.46
N ARG A 195 -14.74 -3.27 -8.59
CA ARG A 195 -13.43 -3.27 -7.93
C ARG A 195 -13.26 -4.48 -7.02
N TYR A 196 -14.30 -4.82 -6.27
CA TYR A 196 -14.29 -6.02 -5.42
C TYR A 196 -14.06 -7.29 -6.25
N HIS A 197 -14.85 -7.51 -7.31
CA HIS A 197 -14.68 -8.68 -8.17
C HIS A 197 -13.30 -8.73 -8.83
N LYS A 198 -12.78 -7.58 -9.27
CA LYS A 198 -11.44 -7.50 -9.83
C LYS A 198 -10.37 -7.81 -8.80
N ALA A 199 -10.48 -7.32 -7.56
CA ALA A 199 -9.57 -7.63 -6.47
C ALA A 199 -9.57 -9.13 -6.13
N VAL A 200 -10.75 -9.76 -6.08
CA VAL A 200 -10.90 -11.21 -5.85
C VAL A 200 -10.26 -12.00 -6.99
N ALA A 201 -10.53 -11.64 -8.25
CA ALA A 201 -9.98 -12.32 -9.42
C ALA A 201 -8.45 -12.24 -9.46
N ILE A 202 -7.87 -11.05 -9.23
CA ILE A 202 -6.42 -10.88 -9.16
C ILE A 202 -5.85 -11.69 -8.00
N GLY A 203 -6.43 -11.60 -6.80
CA GLY A 203 -6.00 -12.35 -5.63
C GLY A 203 -5.96 -13.86 -5.89
N ALA A 204 -6.99 -14.40 -6.53
CA ALA A 204 -7.07 -15.82 -6.88
C ALA A 204 -6.00 -16.25 -7.89
N THR A 205 -5.59 -15.37 -8.81
CA THR A 205 -4.58 -15.69 -9.83
C THR A 205 -3.16 -15.68 -9.27
N VAL A 206 -2.88 -14.78 -8.32
CA VAL A 206 -1.51 -14.55 -7.82
C VAL A 206 -1.22 -15.24 -6.49
N THR A 207 -2.24 -15.76 -5.81
CA THR A 207 -2.09 -16.44 -4.52
C THR A 207 -2.25 -17.93 -4.68
N ARG A 208 -1.28 -18.70 -4.20
CA ARG A 208 -1.35 -20.15 -4.08
C ARG A 208 -1.44 -20.50 -2.61
N VAL A 209 -2.40 -21.36 -2.26
CA VAL A 209 -2.48 -21.95 -0.93
C VAL A 209 -1.61 -23.19 -0.93
N SER A 210 -0.48 -23.14 -0.22
CA SER A 210 0.26 -24.36 0.06
C SER A 210 -0.48 -25.11 1.16
N SER A 211 -0.62 -26.45 1.02
CA SER A 211 -1.16 -27.28 2.08
C SER A 211 -0.35 -27.06 3.35
N VAL A 212 -0.91 -26.33 4.29
CA VAL A 212 -0.27 -26.03 5.57
C VAL A 212 -0.06 -27.38 6.28
N ARG A 213 1.18 -27.73 6.53
CA ARG A 213 1.45 -28.69 7.60
C ARG A 213 0.96 -28.01 8.87
N HIS A 214 -0.12 -28.52 9.47
CA HIS A 214 -0.63 -28.03 10.75
C HIS A 214 0.55 -27.91 11.73
N PRO A 215 0.73 -26.75 12.39
CA PRO A 215 1.79 -26.62 13.37
C PRO A 215 1.57 -27.69 14.46
N PRO A 216 2.64 -28.20 15.07
CA PRO A 216 2.55 -29.24 16.10
C PRO A 216 1.67 -28.91 17.31
N SER A 217 1.23 -27.66 17.45
CA SER A 217 0.28 -27.21 18.48
C SER A 217 -1.07 -27.94 18.43
N GLU A 218 -1.62 -28.24 17.23
CA GLU A 218 -2.87 -29.03 17.16
C GLU A 218 -2.67 -30.49 17.58
N ALA A 219 -1.47 -31.03 17.35
CA ALA A 219 -1.13 -32.37 17.84
C ALA A 219 -0.98 -32.37 19.38
N ILE A 220 -0.48 -31.28 19.96
CA ILE A 220 -0.35 -31.09 21.40
C ILE A 220 -1.75 -30.91 22.01
N ASP A 221 -2.60 -30.07 21.45
CA ASP A 221 -3.96 -29.86 21.91
C ASP A 221 -4.79 -31.14 21.84
N ARG A 222 -4.60 -31.98 20.81
CA ARG A 222 -5.27 -33.29 20.72
C ARG A 222 -4.81 -34.25 21.81
N ILE A 223 -3.55 -34.14 22.31
CA ILE A 223 -3.02 -34.96 23.40
C ILE A 223 -3.50 -34.42 24.74
N VAL A 224 -3.45 -33.10 24.95
CA VAL A 224 -3.82 -32.44 26.21
C VAL A 224 -5.34 -32.48 26.45
N LEU A 225 -6.14 -32.40 25.40
CA LEU A 225 -7.61 -32.46 25.47
C LEU A 225 -8.16 -33.88 25.37
N ASN A 226 -7.31 -34.88 25.30
CA ASN A 226 -7.76 -36.27 25.26
C ASN A 226 -8.23 -36.71 26.66
N ARG A 227 -9.55 -36.91 26.78
CA ARG A 227 -10.28 -37.26 28.01
C ARG A 227 -9.77 -38.50 28.75
N TRP A 228 -8.80 -39.23 28.15
CA TRP A 228 -8.23 -40.48 28.70
C TRP A 228 -6.80 -40.31 29.21
N LEU A 229 -6.19 -39.13 29.12
CA LEU A 229 -4.81 -38.87 29.52
C LEU A 229 -4.70 -37.68 30.51
N GLY A 230 -5.81 -37.10 30.97
CA GLY A 230 -5.90 -36.08 32.01
C GLY A 230 -6.56 -36.63 33.30
#